data_d9c42d4645b068bfc9d9507243b566d9
#
_entry.id   d9c42d4645b068bfc9d9507243b566d9
#
_cell.length_a   1.000
_cell.length_b   1.000
_cell.length_c   1.000
_cell.angle_alpha   90.00
_cell.angle_beta   90.00
_cell.angle_gamma   90.00
#
_symmetry.space_group_name_H-M   'P 1'
#
loop_
_entity.id
_entity.type
_entity.pdbx_description
1 polymer ?
#
loop_
_entity_poly.entity_id
_entity_poly.type
_entity_poly.pdbx_seq_one_letter_code
_entity_poly.pdbx_strand_id
1 'polypeptide(L)'
;MEELRDKRVAITRLGSGNHLSAQITLAKFGLTAGRDVQLLQAGAVDALLTALLNGNADGAMLASAQHFIARQQGYPLLVDTGDYQIPYMQTSLAVTRTTLAARYDLVADFVRAHLEAAGVGKRDSALAKRLLRQELQIDEEAALEFNYRYWLDELDDPPYPPLAAVQTVLDQRADEIPGARTANPRDFVDDRILRELDSSGFMRQALGPPTKR
;
A
#
# COMPACT_ATOMS: atom_id res chain seq x y z
N MET A 1 -22.18 0.41 0.47
CA MET A 1 -21.49 0.39 -0.86
C MET A 1 -22.46 0.70 -2.00
N GLU A 2 -23.67 0.13 -2.01
CA GLU A 2 -24.67 0.43 -3.06
C GLU A 2 -24.99 1.95 -3.17
N GLU A 3 -24.93 2.67 -2.06
CA GLU A 3 -25.12 4.12 -2.01
C GLU A 3 -24.04 4.93 -2.77
N LEU A 4 -22.96 4.28 -3.20
CA LEU A 4 -21.97 4.91 -4.08
C LEU A 4 -22.39 4.95 -5.56
N ARG A 5 -23.48 4.31 -5.92
CA ARG A 5 -24.02 4.38 -7.30
C ARG A 5 -24.33 5.84 -7.65
N ASP A 6 -23.88 6.24 -8.84
CA ASP A 6 -23.96 7.63 -9.35
C ASP A 6 -23.22 8.68 -8.50
N LYS A 7 -22.33 8.24 -7.62
CA LYS A 7 -21.49 9.10 -6.77
C LYS A 7 -20.08 9.25 -7.33
N ARG A 8 -19.39 10.26 -6.80
CA ARG A 8 -17.99 10.58 -7.12
C ARG A 8 -17.06 10.03 -6.05
N VAL A 9 -16.12 9.20 -6.42
CA VAL A 9 -15.07 8.70 -5.53
C VAL A 9 -13.72 9.27 -5.94
N ALA A 10 -13.08 9.97 -5.02
CA ALA A 10 -11.76 10.56 -5.26
C ALA A 10 -10.67 9.49 -5.24
N ILE A 11 -9.84 9.54 -6.27
CA ILE A 11 -8.62 8.75 -6.46
C ILE A 11 -7.44 9.69 -6.74
N THR A 12 -6.21 9.23 -6.60
CA THR A 12 -5.05 10.07 -6.92
C THR A 12 -5.00 10.38 -8.42
N ARG A 13 -4.83 9.37 -9.25
CA ARG A 13 -4.84 9.50 -10.72
C ARG A 13 -5.15 8.17 -11.38
N LEU A 14 -5.64 8.21 -12.60
CA LEU A 14 -5.88 7.01 -13.39
C LEU A 14 -4.58 6.23 -13.61
N GLY A 15 -4.64 4.90 -13.54
CA GLY A 15 -3.49 4.02 -13.68
C GLY A 15 -2.59 3.92 -12.45
N SER A 16 -2.87 4.66 -11.36
CA SER A 16 -2.15 4.51 -10.08
C SER A 16 -2.62 3.29 -9.29
N GLY A 17 -1.83 2.87 -8.28
CA GLY A 17 -2.25 1.83 -7.35
C GLY A 17 -3.57 2.16 -6.63
N ASN A 18 -3.78 3.41 -6.26
CA ASN A 18 -5.01 3.91 -5.65
C ASN A 18 -6.23 3.75 -6.58
N HIS A 19 -6.07 4.04 -7.89
CA HIS A 19 -7.09 3.79 -8.90
C HIS A 19 -7.43 2.30 -9.02
N LEU A 20 -6.40 1.45 -9.12
CA LEU A 20 -6.60 0.00 -9.25
C LEU A 20 -7.28 -0.58 -7.99
N SER A 21 -6.88 -0.14 -6.80
CA SER A 21 -7.55 -0.52 -5.55
C SER A 21 -9.03 -0.12 -5.54
N ALA A 22 -9.36 1.08 -6.03
CA ALA A 22 -10.75 1.52 -6.16
C ALA A 22 -11.55 0.61 -7.10
N GLN A 23 -10.98 0.26 -8.27
CA GLN A 23 -11.63 -0.65 -9.23
C GLN A 23 -11.89 -2.02 -8.61
N ILE A 24 -10.89 -2.62 -7.94
CA ILE A 24 -11.04 -3.93 -7.28
C ILE A 24 -12.14 -3.87 -6.21
N THR A 25 -12.09 -2.83 -5.37
CA THR A 25 -13.05 -2.67 -4.28
C THR A 25 -14.47 -2.52 -4.82
N LEU A 26 -14.68 -1.64 -5.78
CA LEU A 26 -16.00 -1.45 -6.40
C LEU A 26 -16.53 -2.74 -7.06
N ALA A 27 -15.68 -3.42 -7.82
CA ALA A 27 -16.05 -4.68 -8.50
C ALA A 27 -16.49 -5.77 -7.50
N LYS A 28 -15.84 -5.85 -6.33
CA LYS A 28 -16.22 -6.79 -5.26
C LYS A 28 -17.65 -6.59 -4.75
N PHE A 29 -18.17 -5.37 -4.87
CA PHE A 29 -19.55 -5.02 -4.51
C PHE A 29 -20.48 -4.89 -5.72
N GLY A 30 -20.08 -5.42 -6.88
CA GLY A 30 -20.90 -5.39 -8.10
C GLY A 30 -21.01 -4.02 -8.75
N LEU A 31 -20.13 -3.08 -8.40
CA LEU A 31 -20.08 -1.75 -8.99
C LEU A 31 -18.91 -1.64 -9.97
N THR A 32 -19.14 -0.94 -11.08
CA THR A 32 -18.12 -0.72 -12.10
C THR A 32 -17.65 0.73 -12.07
N ALA A 33 -16.36 0.94 -11.87
CA ALA A 33 -15.75 2.24 -11.96
C ALA A 33 -15.94 2.85 -13.37
N GLY A 34 -16.31 4.11 -13.44
CA GLY A 34 -16.59 4.83 -14.69
C GLY A 34 -17.99 4.61 -15.27
N ARG A 35 -18.71 3.56 -14.82
CA ARG A 35 -20.10 3.32 -15.23
C ARG A 35 -21.07 3.57 -14.08
N ASP A 36 -20.88 2.87 -12.96
CA ASP A 36 -21.77 2.94 -11.79
C ASP A 36 -21.27 3.97 -10.75
N VAL A 37 -19.96 4.23 -10.73
CA VAL A 37 -19.30 5.17 -9.84
C VAL A 37 -18.31 6.02 -10.62
N GLN A 38 -18.43 7.33 -10.54
CA GLN A 38 -17.52 8.26 -11.18
C GLN A 38 -16.21 8.37 -10.38
N LEU A 39 -15.06 8.19 -11.04
CA LEU A 39 -13.74 8.37 -10.41
C LEU A 39 -13.24 9.79 -10.65
N LEU A 40 -13.00 10.54 -9.56
CA LEU A 40 -12.48 11.90 -9.58
C LEU A 40 -10.97 11.88 -9.30
N GLN A 41 -10.16 12.36 -10.24
CA GLN A 41 -8.72 12.50 -10.04
C GLN A 41 -8.42 13.73 -9.19
N ALA A 42 -7.95 13.53 -7.96
CA ALA A 42 -7.57 14.62 -7.06
C ALA A 42 -6.06 14.93 -7.08
N GLY A 43 -5.24 14.06 -7.68
CA GLY A 43 -3.79 14.26 -7.82
C GLY A 43 -2.98 13.66 -6.69
N ALA A 44 -2.73 14.40 -5.62
CA ALA A 44 -1.96 13.94 -4.47
C ALA A 44 -2.83 13.23 -3.43
N VAL A 45 -2.21 12.43 -2.55
CA VAL A 45 -2.92 11.71 -1.47
C VAL A 45 -3.66 12.68 -0.54
N ASP A 46 -3.04 13.81 -0.18
CA ASP A 46 -3.67 14.80 0.71
C ASP A 46 -4.86 15.51 0.06
N ALA A 47 -4.87 15.63 -1.26
CA ALA A 47 -5.98 16.22 -2.00
C ALA A 47 -7.25 15.33 -1.99
N LEU A 48 -7.12 14.03 -1.72
CA LEU A 48 -8.27 13.11 -1.60
C LEU A 48 -9.14 13.48 -0.41
N LEU A 49 -8.52 13.70 0.75
CA LEU A 49 -9.21 14.15 1.95
C LEU A 49 -9.86 15.53 1.74
N THR A 50 -9.12 16.46 1.15
CA THR A 50 -9.61 17.78 0.83
C THR A 50 -10.83 17.74 -0.10
N ALA A 51 -10.81 16.89 -1.13
CA ALA A 51 -11.95 16.70 -2.03
C ALA A 51 -13.20 16.18 -1.30
N LEU A 52 -13.01 15.25 -0.36
CA LEU A 52 -14.09 14.70 0.47
C LEU A 52 -14.65 15.77 1.40
N LEU A 53 -13.80 16.46 2.17
CA LEU A 53 -14.23 17.46 3.16
C LEU A 53 -14.94 18.67 2.53
N ASN A 54 -14.54 19.04 1.32
CA ASN A 54 -15.17 20.16 0.59
C ASN A 54 -16.43 19.74 -0.21
N GLY A 55 -16.85 18.47 -0.14
CA GLY A 55 -18.00 17.96 -0.89
C GLY A 55 -17.78 17.86 -2.41
N ASN A 56 -16.53 17.95 -2.88
CA ASN A 56 -16.18 17.74 -4.28
C ASN A 56 -16.22 16.26 -4.67
N ALA A 57 -16.06 15.36 -3.69
CA ALA A 57 -16.24 13.93 -3.80
C ALA A 57 -17.20 13.43 -2.72
N ASP A 58 -17.94 12.38 -3.02
CA ASP A 58 -18.90 11.73 -2.12
C ASP A 58 -18.25 10.59 -1.33
N GLY A 59 -17.09 10.12 -1.79
CA GLY A 59 -16.20 9.15 -1.16
C GLY A 59 -14.76 9.35 -1.60
N ALA A 60 -13.81 8.70 -0.92
CA ALA A 60 -12.40 8.80 -1.25
C ALA A 60 -11.63 7.53 -0.86
N MET A 61 -10.61 7.19 -1.66
CA MET A 61 -9.65 6.13 -1.33
C MET A 61 -8.52 6.70 -0.48
N LEU A 62 -8.69 6.67 0.84
CA LEU A 62 -7.78 7.30 1.80
C LEU A 62 -6.71 6.34 2.33
N ALA A 63 -5.53 6.86 2.66
CA ALA A 63 -4.53 6.17 3.45
C ALA A 63 -4.78 6.37 4.97
N SER A 64 -4.01 5.69 5.82
CA SER A 64 -4.23 5.66 7.28
C SER A 64 -4.36 7.05 7.92
N ALA A 65 -3.45 7.98 7.61
CA ALA A 65 -3.48 9.32 8.20
C ALA A 65 -4.74 10.11 7.82
N GLN A 66 -5.10 10.11 6.53
CA GLN A 66 -6.28 10.79 6.02
C GLN A 66 -7.57 10.11 6.49
N HIS A 67 -7.58 8.78 6.58
CA HIS A 67 -8.70 8.01 7.11
C HIS A 67 -8.99 8.39 8.57
N PHE A 68 -7.95 8.51 9.41
CA PHE A 68 -8.10 8.94 10.80
C PHE A 68 -8.79 10.31 10.89
N ILE A 69 -8.34 11.30 10.11
CA ILE A 69 -8.93 12.64 10.08
C ILE A 69 -10.38 12.60 9.58
N ALA A 70 -10.66 11.87 8.51
CA ALA A 70 -12.01 11.75 7.97
C ALA A 70 -12.98 11.18 9.01
N ARG A 71 -12.57 10.16 9.77
CA ARG A 71 -13.38 9.60 10.85
C ARG A 71 -13.68 10.61 11.96
N GLN A 72 -12.71 11.42 12.37
CA GLN A 72 -12.93 12.49 13.35
C GLN A 72 -13.94 13.53 12.86
N GLN A 73 -14.02 13.75 11.55
CA GLN A 73 -14.99 14.65 10.91
C GLN A 73 -16.36 13.98 10.66
N GLY A 74 -16.56 12.75 11.16
CA GLY A 74 -17.84 12.05 11.09
C GLY A 74 -18.06 11.25 9.79
N TYR A 75 -17.07 11.13 8.92
CA TYR A 75 -17.18 10.29 7.72
C TYR A 75 -17.03 8.80 8.07
N PRO A 76 -17.99 7.95 7.64
CA PRO A 76 -17.89 6.53 7.92
C PRO A 76 -16.82 5.84 7.07
N LEU A 77 -16.15 4.81 7.64
CA LEU A 77 -15.40 3.85 6.86
C LEU A 77 -16.38 2.92 6.16
N LEU A 78 -16.45 2.96 4.83
CA LEU A 78 -17.32 2.09 4.05
C LEU A 78 -16.72 0.71 3.85
N VAL A 79 -15.40 0.65 3.63
CA VAL A 79 -14.65 -0.57 3.36
C VAL A 79 -13.23 -0.38 3.85
N ASP A 80 -12.75 -1.31 4.67
CA ASP A 80 -11.32 -1.52 4.86
C ASP A 80 -10.85 -2.56 3.82
N THR A 81 -9.94 -2.15 2.95
CA THR A 81 -9.45 -3.05 1.89
C THR A 81 -8.62 -4.21 2.45
N GLY A 82 -8.05 -4.06 3.64
CA GLY A 82 -7.33 -5.10 4.37
C GLY A 82 -8.22 -6.27 4.79
N ASP A 83 -9.50 -6.01 5.12
CA ASP A 83 -10.45 -7.05 5.54
C ASP A 83 -10.74 -8.10 4.45
N TYR A 84 -10.51 -7.75 3.19
CA TYR A 84 -10.82 -8.62 2.05
C TYR A 84 -9.68 -9.50 1.61
N GLN A 85 -8.49 -9.33 2.20
CA GLN A 85 -7.29 -10.12 1.90
C GLN A 85 -7.05 -10.30 0.38
N ILE A 86 -7.31 -9.23 -0.39
CA ILE A 86 -7.04 -9.24 -1.82
C ILE A 86 -5.53 -9.13 -2.00
N PRO A 87 -4.86 -10.16 -2.54
CA PRO A 87 -3.43 -10.04 -2.80
C PRO A 87 -3.19 -8.90 -3.79
N TYR A 88 -2.52 -7.85 -3.36
CA TYR A 88 -2.26 -6.68 -4.21
C TYR A 88 -0.89 -6.06 -3.89
N MET A 89 -0.09 -5.82 -4.94
CA MET A 89 1.22 -5.18 -4.81
C MET A 89 1.06 -3.66 -4.77
N GLN A 90 0.75 -3.11 -3.60
CA GLN A 90 0.56 -1.67 -3.41
C GLN A 90 1.89 -0.92 -3.38
N THR A 91 2.84 -1.42 -2.61
CA THR A 91 4.16 -0.80 -2.43
C THR A 91 5.24 -1.87 -2.53
N SER A 92 6.30 -1.58 -3.26
CA SER A 92 7.44 -2.49 -3.40
C SER A 92 8.70 -1.73 -3.78
N LEU A 93 9.85 -2.32 -3.47
CA LEU A 93 11.12 -1.88 -4.06
C LEU A 93 11.23 -2.43 -5.48
N ALA A 94 11.35 -1.53 -6.45
CA ALA A 94 11.54 -1.90 -7.85
C ALA A 94 12.83 -1.30 -8.40
N VAL A 95 13.60 -2.13 -9.09
CA VAL A 95 14.82 -1.72 -9.81
C VAL A 95 14.81 -2.32 -11.21
N THR A 96 15.51 -1.69 -12.17
CA THR A 96 15.69 -2.30 -13.49
C THR A 96 16.63 -3.51 -13.40
N ARG A 97 16.48 -4.47 -14.31
CA ARG A 97 17.40 -5.63 -14.41
C ARG A 97 18.84 -5.17 -14.60
N THR A 98 19.07 -4.11 -15.38
CA THR A 98 20.39 -3.51 -15.61
C THR A 98 20.97 -2.97 -14.30
N THR A 99 20.18 -2.22 -13.52
CA THR A 99 20.62 -1.70 -12.23
C THR A 99 20.95 -2.84 -11.26
N LEU A 100 20.09 -3.85 -11.18
CA LEU A 100 20.33 -4.99 -10.30
C LEU A 100 21.62 -5.74 -10.69
N ALA A 101 21.87 -5.97 -11.99
CA ALA A 101 23.08 -6.63 -12.45
C ALA A 101 24.35 -5.80 -12.20
N ALA A 102 24.29 -4.48 -12.41
CA ALA A 102 25.46 -3.60 -12.28
C ALA A 102 25.75 -3.15 -10.84
N ARG A 103 24.76 -3.16 -9.96
CA ARG A 103 24.81 -2.58 -8.61
C ARG A 103 24.16 -3.51 -7.57
N TYR A 104 24.40 -4.81 -7.68
CA TYR A 104 23.78 -5.81 -6.80
C TYR A 104 24.01 -5.51 -5.31
N ASP A 105 25.25 -5.18 -4.93
CA ASP A 105 25.60 -4.90 -3.54
C ASP A 105 24.85 -3.67 -3.00
N LEU A 106 24.71 -2.60 -3.81
CA LEU A 106 23.95 -1.42 -3.42
C LEU A 106 22.48 -1.76 -3.15
N VAL A 107 21.87 -2.59 -4.01
CA VAL A 107 20.48 -3.01 -3.83
C VAL A 107 20.36 -3.89 -2.58
N ALA A 108 21.33 -4.79 -2.36
CA ALA A 108 21.37 -5.62 -1.16
C ALA A 108 21.53 -4.80 0.11
N ASP A 109 22.39 -3.78 0.11
CA ASP A 109 22.56 -2.89 1.25
C ASP A 109 21.31 -2.05 1.53
N PHE A 110 20.60 -1.62 0.48
CA PHE A 110 19.31 -0.94 0.66
C PHE A 110 18.28 -1.86 1.30
N VAL A 111 18.17 -3.11 0.86
CA VAL A 111 17.26 -4.10 1.44
C VAL A 111 17.63 -4.39 2.90
N ARG A 112 18.93 -4.53 3.22
CA ARG A 112 19.41 -4.68 4.62
C ARG A 112 18.97 -3.51 5.49
N ALA A 113 19.25 -2.28 5.05
CA ALA A 113 18.88 -1.08 5.78
C ALA A 113 17.36 -0.97 6.00
N HIS A 114 16.56 -1.36 5.00
CA HIS A 114 15.10 -1.40 5.12
C HIS A 114 14.65 -2.41 6.19
N LEU A 115 15.20 -3.62 6.20
CA LEU A 115 14.89 -4.64 7.20
C LEU A 115 15.29 -4.20 8.62
N GLU A 116 16.47 -3.59 8.77
CA GLU A 116 16.94 -3.04 10.04
C GLU A 116 16.02 -1.92 10.53
N ALA A 117 15.64 -0.99 9.65
CA ALA A 117 14.74 0.11 9.98
C ALA A 117 13.36 -0.42 10.42
N ALA A 118 12.81 -1.41 9.72
CA ALA A 118 11.56 -2.06 10.09
C ALA A 118 11.67 -2.72 11.48
N GLY A 119 12.75 -3.43 11.74
CA GLY A 119 12.99 -4.03 13.05
C GLY A 119 13.19 -3.02 14.19
N VAL A 120 13.87 -1.91 13.93
CA VAL A 120 13.99 -0.79 14.89
C VAL A 120 12.61 -0.22 15.19
N GLY A 121 11.80 0.07 14.16
CA GLY A 121 10.44 0.59 14.34
C GLY A 121 9.54 -0.35 15.14
N LYS A 122 9.67 -1.68 14.96
CA LYS A 122 8.95 -2.68 15.76
C LYS A 122 9.34 -2.65 17.24
N ARG A 123 10.62 -2.43 17.55
CA ARG A 123 11.15 -2.48 18.92
C ARG A 123 11.07 -1.16 19.67
N ASP A 124 11.13 -0.03 18.96
CA ASP A 124 11.14 1.32 19.54
C ASP A 124 9.97 2.15 18.99
N SER A 125 8.80 1.94 19.60
CA SER A 125 7.59 2.68 19.22
C SER A 125 7.71 4.20 19.43
N ALA A 126 8.53 4.64 20.40
CA ALA A 126 8.75 6.06 20.65
C ALA A 126 9.53 6.70 19.51
N LEU A 127 10.59 6.04 19.03
CA LEU A 127 11.33 6.47 17.85
C LEU A 127 10.46 6.46 16.61
N ALA A 128 9.71 5.35 16.37
CA ALA A 128 8.83 5.22 15.21
C ALA A 128 7.78 6.35 15.20
N LYS A 129 7.09 6.61 16.30
CA LYS A 129 6.09 7.68 16.40
C LYS A 129 6.73 9.08 16.24
N ARG A 130 7.95 9.30 16.75
CA ARG A 130 8.66 10.56 16.53
C ARG A 130 8.96 10.81 15.05
N LEU A 131 9.36 9.76 14.31
CA LEU A 131 9.60 9.84 12.86
C LEU A 131 8.29 10.05 12.10
N LEU A 132 7.23 9.33 12.44
CA LEU A 132 5.90 9.54 11.86
C LEU A 132 5.40 10.97 12.09
N ARG A 133 5.62 11.54 13.29
CA ARG A 133 5.29 12.94 13.58
C ARG A 133 5.98 13.90 12.62
N GLN A 134 7.27 13.69 12.40
CA GLN A 134 8.06 14.53 11.50
C GLN A 134 7.66 14.41 10.04
N GLU A 135 7.49 13.17 9.55
CA GLU A 135 7.23 12.90 8.13
C GLU A 135 5.78 13.19 7.73
N LEU A 136 4.82 12.85 8.59
CA LEU A 136 3.39 13.03 8.32
C LEU A 136 2.84 14.36 8.83
N GLN A 137 3.66 15.17 9.52
CA GLN A 137 3.27 16.45 10.12
C GLN A 137 2.04 16.31 11.05
N ILE A 138 2.00 15.21 11.83
CA ILE A 138 0.92 14.89 12.76
C ILE A 138 1.39 15.17 14.18
N ASP A 139 0.69 16.05 14.92
CA ASP A 139 1.00 16.36 16.31
C ASP A 139 0.12 15.59 17.31
N GLU A 140 -1.05 15.15 16.90
CA GLU A 140 -2.00 14.45 17.77
C GLU A 140 -1.51 13.02 18.10
N GLU A 141 -1.38 12.70 19.39
CA GLU A 141 -0.85 11.41 19.86
C GLU A 141 -1.75 10.22 19.45
N ALA A 142 -3.08 10.42 19.43
CA ALA A 142 -4.00 9.38 18.99
C ALA A 142 -3.84 9.04 17.50
N ALA A 143 -3.58 10.05 16.67
CA ALA A 143 -3.30 9.86 15.25
C ALA A 143 -1.95 9.16 15.04
N LEU A 144 -0.93 9.49 15.82
CA LEU A 144 0.38 8.82 15.77
C LEU A 144 0.28 7.36 16.18
N GLU A 145 -0.43 7.08 17.28
CA GLU A 145 -0.67 5.70 17.72
C GLU A 145 -1.43 4.89 16.66
N PHE A 146 -2.48 5.49 16.07
CA PHE A 146 -3.23 4.85 15.00
C PHE A 146 -2.35 4.52 13.79
N ASN A 147 -1.55 5.49 13.31
CA ASN A 147 -0.68 5.28 12.16
C ASN A 147 0.44 4.28 12.46
N TYR A 148 0.99 4.29 13.67
CA TYR A 148 1.99 3.31 14.09
C TYR A 148 1.44 1.88 14.11
N ARG A 149 0.25 1.67 14.67
CA ARG A 149 -0.42 0.35 14.67
C ARG A 149 -0.75 -0.10 13.25
N TYR A 150 -1.31 0.79 12.45
CA TYR A 150 -1.60 0.51 11.06
C TYR A 150 -0.35 0.04 10.31
N TRP A 151 0.78 0.75 10.48
CA TRP A 151 2.05 0.35 9.89
C TRP A 151 2.52 -1.04 10.37
N LEU A 152 2.37 -1.36 11.65
CA LEU A 152 2.73 -2.69 12.18
C LEU A 152 1.87 -3.80 11.58
N ASP A 153 0.58 -3.55 11.38
CA ASP A 153 -0.36 -4.53 10.84
C ASP A 153 -0.11 -4.79 9.34
N GLU A 154 0.35 -3.76 8.60
CA GLU A 154 0.66 -3.85 7.19
C GLU A 154 2.09 -4.36 6.89
N LEU A 155 2.92 -4.49 7.91
CA LEU A 155 4.30 -4.94 7.74
C LEU A 155 4.35 -6.45 7.48
N ASP A 156 4.67 -6.84 6.25
CA ASP A 156 4.92 -8.25 5.92
C ASP A 156 6.18 -8.76 6.63
N ASP A 157 6.05 -9.91 7.29
CA ASP A 157 7.15 -10.54 8.02
C ASP A 157 7.08 -12.08 7.89
N PRO A 158 7.90 -12.69 7.05
CA PRO A 158 8.95 -12.10 6.21
C PRO A 158 8.42 -11.37 4.96
N PRO A 159 9.15 -10.33 4.47
CA PRO A 159 8.67 -9.44 3.41
C PRO A 159 8.94 -9.99 1.99
N TYR A 160 8.58 -11.22 1.74
CA TYR A 160 8.66 -11.80 0.40
C TYR A 160 7.53 -11.30 -0.50
N PRO A 161 7.82 -10.82 -1.74
CA PRO A 161 6.79 -10.40 -2.67
C PRO A 161 5.82 -11.54 -3.01
N PRO A 162 4.52 -11.44 -2.70
CA PRO A 162 3.57 -12.50 -3.01
C PRO A 162 3.30 -12.58 -4.52
N LEU A 163 3.53 -13.73 -5.14
CA LEU A 163 3.26 -13.90 -6.58
C LEU A 163 1.78 -13.67 -6.93
N ALA A 164 0.86 -14.00 -6.03
CA ALA A 164 -0.55 -13.74 -6.20
C ALA A 164 -0.85 -12.22 -6.31
N ALA A 165 -0.11 -11.39 -5.57
CA ALA A 165 -0.27 -9.93 -5.67
C ALA A 165 0.24 -9.37 -7.01
N VAL A 166 1.34 -9.94 -7.54
CA VAL A 166 1.83 -9.60 -8.88
C VAL A 166 0.82 -10.05 -9.94
N GLN A 167 0.24 -11.26 -9.80
CA GLN A 167 -0.79 -11.76 -10.73
C GLN A 167 -2.00 -10.83 -10.76
N THR A 168 -2.48 -10.37 -9.60
CA THR A 168 -3.60 -9.42 -9.52
C THR A 168 -3.31 -8.14 -10.33
N VAL A 169 -2.09 -7.59 -10.25
CA VAL A 169 -1.70 -6.43 -11.04
C VAL A 169 -1.68 -6.74 -12.54
N LEU A 170 -1.15 -7.90 -12.92
CA LEU A 170 -1.12 -8.33 -14.33
C LEU A 170 -2.52 -8.50 -14.91
N ASP A 171 -3.43 -9.14 -14.16
CA ASP A 171 -4.82 -9.35 -14.57
C ASP A 171 -5.56 -8.02 -14.77
N GLN A 172 -5.33 -7.06 -13.89
CA GLN A 172 -5.93 -5.73 -13.99
C GLN A 172 -5.41 -4.90 -15.17
N ARG A 173 -4.17 -5.15 -15.58
CA ARG A 173 -3.56 -4.47 -16.72
C ARG A 173 -3.74 -5.20 -18.05
N ALA A 174 -4.40 -6.37 -18.03
CA ALA A 174 -4.50 -7.27 -19.17
C ALA A 174 -5.21 -6.66 -20.39
N ASP A 175 -6.14 -5.75 -20.17
CA ASP A 175 -6.87 -5.08 -21.25
C ASP A 175 -6.11 -3.89 -21.84
N GLU A 176 -5.20 -3.28 -21.08
CA GLU A 176 -4.40 -2.13 -21.52
C GLU A 176 -3.03 -2.55 -22.06
N ILE A 177 -2.46 -3.64 -21.53
CA ILE A 177 -1.12 -4.14 -21.88
C ILE A 177 -1.25 -5.58 -22.41
N PRO A 178 -1.16 -5.78 -23.74
CA PRO A 178 -1.40 -7.10 -24.35
C PRO A 178 -0.56 -8.24 -23.77
N GLY A 179 0.68 -7.96 -23.36
CA GLY A 179 1.58 -8.95 -22.75
C GLY A 179 1.23 -9.34 -21.32
N ALA A 180 0.45 -8.54 -20.60
CA ALA A 180 0.15 -8.79 -19.19
C ALA A 180 -0.67 -10.08 -18.98
N ARG A 181 -1.59 -10.39 -19.90
CA ARG A 181 -2.46 -11.59 -19.82
C ARG A 181 -1.69 -12.92 -19.83
N THR A 182 -0.54 -12.95 -20.48
CA THR A 182 0.29 -14.16 -20.64
C THR A 182 1.59 -14.09 -19.88
N ALA A 183 1.84 -13.01 -19.16
CA ALA A 183 3.06 -12.82 -18.40
C ALA A 183 3.10 -13.75 -17.17
N ASN A 184 4.28 -14.29 -16.88
CA ASN A 184 4.48 -15.08 -15.66
C ASN A 184 4.83 -14.14 -14.50
N PRO A 185 4.09 -14.12 -13.39
CA PRO A 185 4.39 -13.28 -12.22
C PRO A 185 5.81 -13.41 -11.70
N ARG A 186 6.41 -14.60 -11.81
CA ARG A 186 7.81 -14.81 -11.41
C ARG A 186 8.83 -13.99 -12.18
N ASP A 187 8.52 -13.57 -13.39
CA ASP A 187 9.43 -12.76 -14.21
C ASP A 187 9.58 -11.32 -13.70
N PHE A 188 8.69 -10.91 -12.78
CA PHE A 188 8.67 -9.60 -12.16
C PHE A 188 9.20 -9.58 -10.72
N VAL A 189 9.56 -10.72 -10.17
CA VAL A 189 10.05 -10.85 -8.79
C VAL A 189 11.47 -11.40 -8.79
N ASP A 190 12.36 -10.70 -8.10
CA ASP A 190 13.70 -11.19 -7.77
C ASP A 190 13.86 -11.20 -6.25
N ASP A 191 13.75 -12.37 -5.65
CA ASP A 191 13.81 -12.56 -4.20
C ASP A 191 15.19 -13.09 -3.71
N ARG A 192 16.21 -13.11 -4.59
CA ARG A 192 17.54 -13.67 -4.25
C ARG A 192 18.17 -12.98 -3.04
N ILE A 193 18.14 -11.65 -2.99
CA ILE A 193 18.68 -10.88 -1.86
C ILE A 193 17.95 -11.26 -0.56
N LEU A 194 16.63 -11.34 -0.58
CA LEU A 194 15.86 -11.74 0.60
C LEU A 194 16.21 -13.16 1.05
N ARG A 195 16.37 -14.11 0.13
CA ARG A 195 16.77 -15.49 0.43
C ARG A 195 18.19 -15.57 1.02
N GLU A 196 19.12 -14.78 0.51
CA GLU A 196 20.48 -14.67 1.05
C GLU A 196 20.46 -14.13 2.48
N LEU A 197 19.68 -13.08 2.74
CA LEU A 197 19.55 -12.47 4.07
C LEU A 197 18.81 -13.40 5.06
N ASP A 198 17.83 -14.15 4.59
CA ASP A 198 17.13 -15.14 5.40
C ASP A 198 18.03 -16.33 5.76
N SER A 199 18.72 -16.92 4.76
CA SER A 199 19.62 -18.05 4.96
C SER A 199 20.82 -17.74 5.86
N SER A 200 21.30 -16.48 5.83
CA SER A 200 22.36 -16.01 6.74
C SER A 200 21.87 -15.76 8.17
N GLY A 201 20.56 -15.78 8.41
CA GLY A 201 19.96 -15.43 9.71
C GLY A 201 19.83 -13.91 9.94
N PHE A 202 20.32 -13.08 9.01
CA PHE A 202 20.25 -11.62 9.13
C PHE A 202 18.80 -11.11 9.24
N MET A 203 17.90 -11.65 8.42
CA MET A 203 16.49 -11.20 8.42
C MET A 203 15.85 -11.41 9.81
N ARG A 204 16.06 -12.56 10.43
CA ARG A 204 15.57 -12.83 11.80
C ARG A 204 16.20 -11.92 12.84
N GLN A 205 17.49 -11.63 12.71
CA GLN A 205 18.19 -10.70 13.61
C GLN A 205 17.65 -9.28 13.46
N ALA A 206 17.45 -8.82 12.24
CA ALA A 206 16.98 -7.46 11.93
C ALA A 206 15.53 -7.25 12.38
N LEU A 207 14.60 -8.09 11.95
CA LEU A 207 13.16 -7.94 12.19
C LEU A 207 12.72 -8.38 13.61
N GLY A 208 13.52 -9.25 14.27
CA GLY A 208 13.11 -9.88 15.52
C GLY A 208 12.09 -11.01 15.31
N PRO A 209 11.39 -11.45 16.37
CA PRO A 209 10.35 -12.46 16.24
C PRO A 209 9.18 -11.96 15.38
N PRO A 210 8.52 -12.84 14.61
CA PRO A 210 7.35 -12.47 13.82
C PRO A 210 6.31 -11.78 14.67
N THR A 211 5.75 -10.69 14.20
CA THR A 211 4.54 -10.10 14.77
C THR A 211 3.39 -11.07 14.51
N LYS A 212 2.80 -11.61 15.55
CA LYS A 212 1.61 -12.47 15.42
C LYS A 212 0.50 -11.63 14.82
N ARG A 213 0.01 -12.05 13.66
CA ARG A 213 -1.29 -11.64 13.16
C ARG A 213 -2.40 -12.30 13.95
#